data_4066ea8dfb406900345f20b546642f9f
#
_entry.id   4066ea8dfb406900345f20b546642f9f
#
_cell.length_a   1.000
_cell.length_b   1.000
_cell.length_c   1.000
_cell.angle_alpha   90.00
_cell.angle_beta   90.00
_cell.angle_gamma   90.00
#
_symmetry.space_group_name_H-M   'P 1'
#
loop_
_entity.id
_entity.type
_entity.pdbx_description
1 polymer ?
#
loop_
_entity_poly.entity_id
_entity_poly.type
_entity_poly.pdbx_seq_one_letter_code
_entity_poly.pdbx_strand_id
1 'polypeptide(L)'
;MWGGNIIKKLLILISCFLLFGCNKVDSESLINKYKKVVESNENYSMSGELSIVSNEELYYYNVKVDYKEGDYYKASLTNKDNSHEQIILKNDTGVYVITPSLNKSFKFQSEWPNNSSQAYILDSLLKDLMNDSNVTFESDKEHYYLYSTVNYPNNSNLISQKVTFSLDMIPQVVEVYDKDGNVNICFKISKIDFDVKLDKDYFMIENNSSVSETNNVSYSEEVTYPMYLPVGAKFKSEETVNIDDTKRVILTFGGEKSFTLIEEVSNIPSDFEVTNVSGEFVFYENVIGNLTDTSLSWNMDGKDYYLISNDLTNEELLKIASSTSVVSLSK
;
A
#
# COMPACT_ATOMS: atom_id res chain seq x y z
N MET A 1 72.78 -29.59 -6.18
CA MET A 1 71.91 -28.47 -6.62
C MET A 1 70.53 -28.94 -7.07
N TRP A 2 69.74 -29.62 -6.21
CA TRP A 2 68.41 -30.14 -6.61
C TRP A 2 67.27 -29.75 -5.67
N GLY A 3 67.52 -28.85 -4.70
CA GLY A 3 66.50 -28.47 -3.72
C GLY A 3 65.70 -27.18 -4.03
N GLY A 4 66.22 -26.31 -4.92
CA GLY A 4 65.66 -24.99 -5.13
C GLY A 4 64.37 -24.92 -6.01
N ASN A 5 64.19 -25.90 -6.90
CA ASN A 5 63.03 -25.91 -7.82
C ASN A 5 61.76 -26.50 -7.24
N ILE A 6 61.86 -27.36 -6.23
CA ILE A 6 60.71 -27.96 -5.57
C ILE A 6 60.05 -26.94 -4.64
N ILE A 7 60.86 -26.15 -3.91
CA ILE A 7 60.38 -25.12 -2.99
C ILE A 7 59.70 -23.97 -3.77
N LYS A 8 60.23 -23.55 -4.94
CA LYS A 8 59.57 -22.56 -5.81
C LYS A 8 58.24 -23.05 -6.39
N LYS A 9 58.16 -24.34 -6.78
CA LYS A 9 56.92 -24.91 -7.28
C LYS A 9 55.86 -25.11 -6.15
N LEU A 10 56.30 -25.43 -4.92
CA LEU A 10 55.42 -25.51 -3.75
C LEU A 10 54.90 -24.15 -3.31
N LEU A 11 55.74 -23.10 -3.35
CA LEU A 11 55.31 -21.71 -3.06
C LEU A 11 54.32 -21.14 -4.10
N ILE A 12 54.45 -21.52 -5.38
CA ILE A 12 53.47 -21.14 -6.42
C ILE A 12 52.16 -21.89 -6.24
N LEU A 13 52.16 -23.15 -5.80
CA LEU A 13 50.95 -23.94 -5.53
C LEU A 13 50.19 -23.41 -4.31
N ILE A 14 50.86 -22.94 -3.27
CA ILE A 14 50.28 -22.35 -2.08
C ILE A 14 49.71 -20.93 -2.39
N SER A 15 50.35 -20.17 -3.30
CA SER A 15 49.84 -18.85 -3.74
C SER A 15 48.54 -18.95 -4.54
N CYS A 16 48.33 -20.05 -5.29
CA CYS A 16 47.04 -20.26 -6.01
C CYS A 16 45.88 -20.63 -5.11
N PHE A 17 46.10 -21.12 -3.89
CA PHE A 17 45.02 -21.44 -2.94
C PHE A 17 44.53 -20.26 -2.14
N LEU A 18 45.24 -19.10 -2.17
CA LEU A 18 44.81 -17.87 -1.48
C LEU A 18 43.91 -16.98 -2.33
N LEU A 19 43.56 -17.36 -3.57
CA LEU A 19 42.66 -16.63 -4.45
C LEU A 19 41.20 -17.15 -4.45
N PHE A 20 40.87 -18.12 -3.60
CA PHE A 20 39.47 -18.31 -3.25
C PHE A 20 39.07 -17.16 -2.33
N GLY A 21 38.93 -15.97 -2.93
CA GLY A 21 38.22 -14.85 -2.33
C GLY A 21 36.83 -15.36 -1.99
N CYS A 22 36.60 -15.57 -0.70
CA CYS A 22 35.26 -15.68 -0.19
C CYS A 22 34.51 -14.49 -0.74
N ASN A 23 33.59 -14.66 -1.72
CA ASN A 23 32.63 -13.65 -2.06
C ASN A 23 31.81 -13.42 -0.79
N LYS A 24 32.27 -12.47 0.02
CA LYS A 24 31.58 -12.08 1.22
C LYS A 24 30.25 -11.53 0.75
N VAL A 25 29.17 -12.24 1.05
CA VAL A 25 27.82 -11.72 0.81
C VAL A 25 27.71 -10.44 1.65
N ASP A 26 27.35 -9.36 1.03
CA ASP A 26 27.05 -8.07 1.66
C ASP A 26 25.71 -7.53 1.16
N SER A 27 25.20 -6.50 1.80
CA SER A 27 23.88 -5.93 1.46
C SER A 27 23.84 -5.42 0.02
N GLU A 28 24.93 -4.80 -0.46
CA GLU A 28 25.01 -4.27 -1.83
C GLU A 28 24.90 -5.40 -2.87
N SER A 29 25.62 -6.52 -2.65
CA SER A 29 25.53 -7.68 -3.55
C SER A 29 24.14 -8.30 -3.59
N LEU A 30 23.41 -8.32 -2.46
CA LEU A 30 22.04 -8.81 -2.37
C LEU A 30 21.08 -7.85 -3.08
N ILE A 31 21.18 -6.54 -2.85
CA ILE A 31 20.38 -5.54 -3.55
C ILE A 31 20.60 -5.64 -5.07
N ASN A 32 21.84 -5.79 -5.53
CA ASN A 32 22.15 -5.95 -6.95
C ASN A 32 21.57 -7.25 -7.55
N LYS A 33 21.47 -8.33 -6.77
CA LYS A 33 20.79 -9.55 -7.20
C LYS A 33 19.28 -9.32 -7.30
N TYR A 34 18.66 -8.68 -6.30
CA TYR A 34 17.24 -8.36 -6.34
C TYR A 34 16.90 -7.40 -7.49
N LYS A 35 17.75 -6.39 -7.72
CA LYS A 35 17.63 -5.49 -8.87
C LYS A 35 17.56 -6.28 -10.20
N LYS A 36 18.41 -7.28 -10.37
CA LYS A 36 18.34 -8.14 -11.56
C LYS A 36 17.04 -8.92 -11.68
N VAL A 37 16.50 -9.40 -10.55
CA VAL A 37 15.19 -10.07 -10.56
C VAL A 37 14.11 -9.14 -11.03
N VAL A 38 14.07 -7.89 -10.53
CA VAL A 38 13.05 -6.91 -10.92
C VAL A 38 13.24 -6.47 -12.37
N GLU A 39 14.44 -6.00 -12.76
CA GLU A 39 14.72 -5.41 -14.08
C GLU A 39 14.75 -6.43 -15.23
N SER A 40 14.89 -7.73 -14.97
CA SER A 40 14.88 -8.76 -16.02
C SER A 40 13.47 -9.20 -16.43
N ASN A 41 12.44 -8.74 -15.74
CA ASN A 41 11.06 -9.16 -15.96
C ASN A 41 10.21 -7.97 -16.42
N GLU A 42 9.78 -8.00 -17.69
CA GLU A 42 8.90 -6.98 -18.28
C GLU A 42 7.47 -7.00 -17.69
N ASN A 43 7.06 -8.15 -17.15
CA ASN A 43 5.76 -8.33 -16.51
C ASN A 43 5.89 -9.21 -15.27
N TYR A 44 5.00 -8.99 -14.30
CA TYR A 44 4.76 -9.96 -13.25
C TYR A 44 3.31 -9.92 -12.77
N SER A 45 2.85 -11.03 -12.22
CA SER A 45 1.63 -11.12 -11.43
C SER A 45 1.98 -11.65 -10.05
N MET A 46 1.67 -10.90 -9.02
CA MET A 46 1.94 -11.26 -7.63
C MET A 46 0.65 -11.28 -6.82
N SER A 47 0.51 -12.25 -5.94
CA SER A 47 -0.63 -12.31 -5.02
C SER A 47 -0.18 -12.63 -3.60
N GLY A 48 -0.95 -12.18 -2.63
CA GLY A 48 -0.64 -12.40 -1.22
C GLY A 48 -1.72 -11.86 -0.28
N GLU A 49 -1.43 -11.96 1.00
CA GLU A 49 -2.25 -11.42 2.08
C GLU A 49 -1.56 -10.21 2.69
N LEU A 50 -2.26 -9.09 2.68
CA LEU A 50 -1.85 -7.86 3.34
C LEU A 50 -2.62 -7.72 4.65
N SER A 51 -1.91 -7.51 5.75
CA SER A 51 -2.49 -7.09 7.02
C SER A 51 -2.01 -5.71 7.42
N ILE A 52 -2.93 -4.88 7.90
CA ILE A 52 -2.67 -3.50 8.32
C ILE A 52 -3.26 -3.30 9.71
N VAL A 53 -2.48 -2.74 10.63
CA VAL A 53 -2.97 -2.30 11.94
C VAL A 53 -3.50 -0.87 11.81
N SER A 54 -4.75 -0.66 12.19
CA SER A 54 -5.38 0.65 12.31
C SER A 54 -6.19 0.70 13.60
N ASN A 55 -5.94 1.69 14.45
CA ASN A 55 -6.64 1.86 15.75
C ASN A 55 -6.71 0.59 16.61
N GLU A 56 -5.60 -0.14 16.72
CA GLU A 56 -5.48 -1.41 17.45
C GLU A 56 -6.27 -2.58 16.83
N GLU A 57 -6.92 -2.39 15.69
CA GLU A 57 -7.59 -3.42 14.91
C GLU A 57 -6.73 -3.89 13.74
N LEU A 58 -6.91 -5.15 13.32
CA LEU A 58 -6.22 -5.75 12.18
C LEU A 58 -7.19 -5.86 11.00
N TYR A 59 -6.84 -5.25 9.90
CA TYR A 59 -7.53 -5.36 8.62
C TYR A 59 -6.77 -6.29 7.69
N TYR A 60 -7.48 -7.21 7.06
CA TYR A 60 -6.90 -8.20 6.15
C TYR A 60 -7.42 -8.02 4.73
N TYR A 61 -6.51 -8.03 3.77
CA TYR A 61 -6.82 -7.92 2.35
C TYR A 61 -6.18 -9.06 1.58
N ASN A 62 -6.93 -9.65 0.64
CA ASN A 62 -6.32 -10.38 -0.46
C ASN A 62 -5.84 -9.34 -1.47
N VAL A 63 -4.54 -9.38 -1.79
CA VAL A 63 -3.93 -8.46 -2.74
C VAL A 63 -3.46 -9.21 -3.97
N LYS A 64 -3.77 -8.67 -5.14
CA LYS A 64 -3.19 -9.09 -6.40
C LYS A 64 -2.60 -7.87 -7.08
N VAL A 65 -1.33 -7.96 -7.49
CA VAL A 65 -0.64 -6.92 -8.25
C VAL A 65 -0.22 -7.49 -9.57
N ASP A 66 -0.64 -6.84 -10.64
CA ASP A 66 -0.18 -7.09 -11.99
C ASP A 66 0.63 -5.88 -12.48
N TYR A 67 1.81 -6.13 -13.00
CA TYR A 67 2.75 -5.11 -13.49
C TYR A 67 3.12 -5.40 -14.94
N LYS A 68 3.28 -4.33 -15.69
CA LYS A 68 3.90 -4.36 -17.02
C LYS A 68 4.89 -3.22 -17.15
N GLU A 69 6.04 -3.49 -17.78
CA GLU A 69 7.06 -2.50 -18.11
C GLU A 69 6.45 -1.27 -18.82
N GLY A 70 6.96 -0.09 -18.46
CA GLY A 70 6.39 1.18 -18.91
C GLY A 70 5.44 1.80 -17.89
N ASP A 71 5.57 1.41 -16.62
CA ASP A 71 4.87 2.05 -15.48
C ASP A 71 3.37 1.74 -15.42
N TYR A 72 2.96 0.54 -15.89
CA TYR A 72 1.59 0.05 -15.82
C TYR A 72 1.43 -0.86 -14.59
N TYR A 73 0.48 -0.52 -13.73
CA TYR A 73 0.18 -1.27 -12.51
C TYR A 73 -1.32 -1.45 -12.34
N LYS A 74 -1.69 -2.61 -11.84
CA LYS A 74 -3.03 -2.88 -11.32
C LYS A 74 -2.89 -3.59 -9.99
N ALA A 75 -3.27 -2.92 -8.90
CA ALA A 75 -3.30 -3.50 -7.57
C ALA A 75 -4.76 -3.64 -7.12
N SER A 76 -5.26 -4.88 -7.06
CA SER A 76 -6.58 -5.20 -6.53
C SER A 76 -6.44 -5.55 -5.06
N LEU A 77 -7.19 -4.86 -4.21
CA LEU A 77 -7.26 -5.07 -2.77
C LEU A 77 -8.69 -5.47 -2.40
N THR A 78 -8.88 -6.71 -1.98
CA THR A 78 -10.17 -7.23 -1.53
C THR A 78 -10.15 -7.41 -0.02
N ASN A 79 -10.93 -6.65 0.71
CA ASN A 79 -11.08 -6.79 2.15
C ASN A 79 -11.69 -8.17 2.46
N LYS A 80 -11.10 -8.91 3.42
CA LYS A 80 -11.50 -10.28 3.71
C LYS A 80 -12.79 -10.39 4.53
N ASP A 81 -13.15 -9.33 5.27
CA ASP A 81 -14.31 -9.34 6.17
C ASP A 81 -15.63 -9.08 5.42
N ASN A 82 -15.59 -8.18 4.43
CA ASN A 82 -16.79 -7.74 3.70
C ASN A 82 -16.71 -7.97 2.18
N SER A 83 -15.61 -8.52 1.67
CA SER A 83 -15.36 -8.75 0.23
C SER A 83 -15.39 -7.46 -0.62
N HIS A 84 -15.27 -6.29 0.01
CA HIS A 84 -15.18 -5.03 -0.72
C HIS A 84 -13.85 -4.95 -1.48
N GLU A 85 -13.93 -4.74 -2.79
CA GLU A 85 -12.76 -4.63 -3.65
C GLU A 85 -12.54 -3.18 -4.08
N GLN A 86 -11.29 -2.74 -3.99
CA GLN A 86 -10.80 -1.52 -4.61
C GLN A 86 -9.61 -1.85 -5.50
N ILE A 87 -9.55 -1.24 -6.68
CA ILE A 87 -8.49 -1.43 -7.64
C ILE A 87 -7.76 -0.11 -7.84
N ILE A 88 -6.46 -0.10 -7.57
CA ILE A 88 -5.58 1.01 -7.92
C ILE A 88 -4.97 0.66 -9.28
N LEU A 89 -5.29 1.46 -10.28
CA LEU A 89 -4.87 1.24 -11.66
C LEU A 89 -4.01 2.40 -12.13
N LYS A 90 -2.83 2.12 -12.67
CA LYS A 90 -1.98 3.11 -13.32
C LYS A 90 -1.73 2.74 -14.77
N ASN A 91 -1.90 3.71 -15.65
CA ASN A 91 -1.63 3.61 -17.08
C ASN A 91 -1.13 4.95 -17.65
N ASP A 92 -0.97 5.05 -18.97
CA ASP A 92 -0.52 6.26 -19.67
C ASP A 92 -1.38 7.51 -19.39
N THR A 93 -2.62 7.35 -18.93
CA THR A 93 -3.58 8.45 -18.75
C THR A 93 -3.70 8.92 -17.31
N GLY A 94 -3.16 8.20 -16.34
CA GLY A 94 -3.16 8.59 -14.92
C GLY A 94 -3.29 7.42 -13.95
N VAL A 95 -3.58 7.77 -12.71
CA VAL A 95 -3.85 6.84 -11.62
C VAL A 95 -5.34 6.86 -11.32
N TYR A 96 -5.93 5.68 -11.20
CA TYR A 96 -7.36 5.50 -10.93
C TYR A 96 -7.56 4.67 -9.67
N VAL A 97 -8.54 5.04 -8.87
CA VAL A 97 -9.10 4.18 -7.82
C VAL A 97 -10.48 3.77 -8.29
N ILE A 98 -10.65 2.49 -8.54
CA ILE A 98 -11.89 1.90 -9.04
C ILE A 98 -12.55 1.15 -7.89
N THR A 99 -13.84 1.38 -7.68
CA THR A 99 -14.69 0.57 -6.82
C THR A 99 -15.73 -0.13 -7.69
N PRO A 100 -15.47 -1.37 -8.13
CA PRO A 100 -16.32 -2.05 -9.11
C PRO A 100 -17.76 -2.20 -8.64
N SER A 101 -17.97 -2.53 -7.36
CA SER A 101 -19.31 -2.69 -6.76
C SER A 101 -20.16 -1.41 -6.75
N LEU A 102 -19.54 -0.25 -6.96
CA LEU A 102 -20.22 1.04 -6.98
C LEU A 102 -20.28 1.67 -8.38
N ASN A 103 -19.79 1.00 -9.43
CA ASN A 103 -19.66 1.58 -10.78
C ASN A 103 -18.91 2.91 -10.82
N LYS A 104 -17.97 3.13 -9.89
CA LYS A 104 -17.27 4.41 -9.73
C LYS A 104 -15.76 4.25 -9.86
N SER A 105 -15.14 5.27 -10.43
CA SER A 105 -13.71 5.47 -10.41
C SER A 105 -13.36 6.94 -10.17
N PHE A 106 -12.30 7.16 -9.40
CA PHE A 106 -11.68 8.47 -9.24
C PHE A 106 -10.36 8.49 -9.98
N LYS A 107 -10.15 9.50 -10.82
CA LYS A 107 -8.91 9.72 -11.56
C LYS A 107 -8.09 10.81 -10.90
N PHE A 108 -6.85 10.46 -10.54
CA PHE A 108 -5.90 11.31 -9.84
C PHE A 108 -4.76 11.77 -10.76
N GLN A 109 -4.24 12.95 -10.47
CA GLN A 109 -2.93 13.42 -10.93
C GLN A 109 -1.90 12.98 -9.89
N SER A 110 -1.41 11.75 -9.96
CA SER A 110 -0.53 11.14 -8.96
C SER A 110 0.66 10.45 -9.59
N GLU A 111 1.78 10.43 -8.87
CA GLU A 111 2.98 9.68 -9.25
C GLU A 111 3.02 8.26 -8.65
N TRP A 112 1.91 7.81 -7.99
CA TRP A 112 1.84 6.46 -7.45
C TRP A 112 2.30 5.41 -8.50
N PRO A 113 3.05 4.38 -8.13
CA PRO A 113 3.52 4.04 -6.78
C PRO A 113 4.83 4.74 -6.40
N ASN A 114 5.33 5.67 -7.21
CA ASN A 114 6.68 6.22 -7.10
C ASN A 114 6.84 7.30 -6.03
N ASN A 115 5.76 7.84 -5.47
CA ASN A 115 5.78 8.90 -4.46
C ASN A 115 5.89 8.42 -3.00
N SER A 116 5.69 7.13 -2.75
CA SER A 116 5.76 6.53 -1.40
C SER A 116 6.18 5.06 -1.46
N SER A 117 6.59 4.51 -0.33
CA SER A 117 6.85 3.06 -0.19
C SER A 117 5.55 2.26 -0.35
N GLN A 118 5.65 1.11 -1.02
CA GLN A 118 4.54 0.18 -1.24
C GLN A 118 4.98 -1.24 -0.91
N ALA A 119 4.51 -1.80 0.19
CA ALA A 119 4.91 -3.12 0.66
C ALA A 119 4.55 -4.27 -0.31
N TYR A 120 3.66 -4.02 -1.25
CA TYR A 120 3.14 -4.99 -2.23
C TYR A 120 3.56 -4.70 -3.69
N ILE A 121 4.60 -3.88 -3.92
CA ILE A 121 5.13 -3.57 -5.28
C ILE A 121 6.63 -3.82 -5.32
N LEU A 122 7.09 -4.70 -6.21
CA LEU A 122 8.50 -5.13 -6.28
C LEU A 122 9.45 -3.96 -6.55
N ASP A 123 9.10 -3.06 -7.46
CA ASP A 123 9.89 -1.89 -7.81
C ASP A 123 10.01 -0.91 -6.62
N SER A 124 8.94 -0.77 -5.84
CA SER A 124 8.96 0.06 -4.64
C SER A 124 9.89 -0.50 -3.56
N LEU A 125 9.86 -1.82 -3.32
CA LEU A 125 10.80 -2.48 -2.41
C LEU A 125 12.26 -2.30 -2.86
N LEU A 126 12.51 -2.44 -4.17
CA LEU A 126 13.84 -2.21 -4.73
C LEU A 126 14.30 -0.76 -4.53
N LYS A 127 13.42 0.20 -4.78
CA LYS A 127 13.69 1.62 -4.62
C LYS A 127 14.06 1.97 -3.18
N ASP A 128 13.32 1.46 -2.20
CA ASP A 128 13.62 1.68 -0.79
C ASP A 128 15.00 1.14 -0.41
N LEU A 129 15.31 -0.10 -0.83
CA LEU A 129 16.62 -0.72 -0.60
C LEU A 129 17.77 0.04 -1.28
N MET A 130 17.55 0.62 -2.48
CA MET A 130 18.58 1.36 -3.21
C MET A 130 18.80 2.77 -2.67
N ASN A 131 17.78 3.39 -2.10
CA ASN A 131 17.85 4.75 -1.57
C ASN A 131 18.40 4.83 -0.15
N ASP A 132 18.39 3.72 0.59
CA ASP A 132 18.93 3.66 1.95
C ASP A 132 20.42 3.27 1.93
N SER A 133 21.28 4.21 2.33
CA SER A 133 22.74 3.97 2.45
C SER A 133 23.11 3.05 3.62
N ASN A 134 22.18 2.74 4.52
CA ASN A 134 22.42 2.00 5.76
C ASN A 134 21.72 0.64 5.78
N VAL A 135 21.38 0.07 4.62
CA VAL A 135 20.76 -1.25 4.54
C VAL A 135 21.63 -2.28 5.25
N THR A 136 21.02 -2.96 6.23
CA THR A 136 21.62 -4.11 6.91
C THR A 136 20.98 -5.40 6.45
N PHE A 137 21.66 -6.52 6.66
CA PHE A 137 21.11 -7.83 6.34
C PHE A 137 21.47 -8.88 7.37
N GLU A 138 20.61 -9.87 7.46
CA GLU A 138 20.83 -11.14 8.17
C GLU A 138 20.57 -12.28 7.20
N SER A 139 21.04 -13.50 7.53
CA SER A 139 20.76 -14.69 6.74
C SER A 139 20.72 -15.93 7.59
N ASP A 140 19.90 -16.89 7.18
CA ASP A 140 19.92 -18.26 7.65
C ASP A 140 20.17 -19.24 6.48
N LYS A 141 19.79 -20.50 6.63
CA LYS A 141 20.00 -21.53 5.59
C LYS A 141 19.04 -21.41 4.41
N GLU A 142 17.94 -20.70 4.56
CA GLU A 142 16.81 -20.66 3.62
C GLU A 142 16.51 -19.27 3.13
N HIS A 143 16.91 -18.20 3.89
CA HIS A 143 16.49 -16.84 3.65
C HIS A 143 17.60 -15.81 3.80
N TYR A 144 17.40 -14.69 3.12
CA TYR A 144 18.02 -13.40 3.40
C TYR A 144 16.97 -12.45 3.97
N TYR A 145 17.35 -11.66 4.98
CA TYR A 145 16.53 -10.63 5.61
C TYR A 145 17.22 -9.30 5.39
N LEU A 146 16.60 -8.39 4.64
CA LEU A 146 17.13 -7.05 4.43
C LEU A 146 16.28 -6.04 5.19
N TYR A 147 16.97 -5.13 5.87
CA TYR A 147 16.35 -4.06 6.66
C TYR A 147 16.69 -2.71 6.03
N SER A 148 15.68 -1.89 5.78
CA SER A 148 15.83 -0.55 5.22
C SER A 148 14.83 0.43 5.85
N THR A 149 15.08 1.70 5.65
CA THR A 149 14.10 2.76 5.90
C THR A 149 13.00 2.72 4.84
N VAL A 150 11.85 3.33 5.16
CA VAL A 150 10.70 3.49 4.27
C VAL A 150 10.30 4.95 4.15
N ASN A 151 9.57 5.29 3.10
CA ASN A 151 9.02 6.62 2.88
C ASN A 151 7.48 6.57 2.79
N TYR A 152 6.80 6.85 3.90
CA TYR A 152 5.35 7.04 3.96
C TYR A 152 5.05 8.51 4.32
N PRO A 153 4.94 9.42 3.33
CA PRO A 153 4.84 10.87 3.58
C PRO A 153 3.65 11.25 4.48
N ASN A 154 2.57 10.49 4.37
CA ASN A 154 1.34 10.73 5.12
C ASN A 154 1.24 9.91 6.43
N ASN A 155 2.24 9.08 6.74
CA ASN A 155 2.34 8.31 7.98
C ASN A 155 3.76 8.31 8.52
N SER A 156 4.13 9.40 9.18
CA SER A 156 5.47 9.59 9.74
C SER A 156 5.82 8.62 10.88
N ASN A 157 4.86 7.80 11.31
CA ASN A 157 5.08 6.76 12.31
C ASN A 157 5.77 5.51 11.73
N LEU A 158 5.55 5.23 10.45
CA LEU A 158 6.20 4.12 9.73
C LEU A 158 7.59 4.54 9.30
N ILE A 159 8.62 3.84 9.80
CA ILE A 159 10.01 4.29 9.65
C ILE A 159 10.94 3.27 8.99
N SER A 160 10.63 1.99 9.08
CA SER A 160 11.52 0.94 8.57
C SER A 160 10.75 -0.27 8.07
N GLN A 161 11.43 -1.09 7.28
CA GLN A 161 10.90 -2.38 6.83
C GLN A 161 11.93 -3.48 6.94
N LYS A 162 11.44 -4.70 7.04
CA LYS A 162 12.19 -5.94 6.85
C LYS A 162 11.59 -6.69 5.68
N VAL A 163 12.40 -7.00 4.68
CA VAL A 163 11.99 -7.86 3.57
C VAL A 163 12.69 -9.21 3.70
N THR A 164 11.90 -10.27 3.78
CA THR A 164 12.39 -11.67 3.76
C THR A 164 12.43 -12.16 2.33
N PHE A 165 13.59 -12.59 1.88
CA PHE A 165 13.83 -13.13 0.54
C PHE A 165 14.22 -14.61 0.61
N SER A 166 13.87 -15.39 -0.42
CA SER A 166 14.51 -16.67 -0.70
C SER A 166 15.99 -16.49 -1.05
N LEU A 167 16.74 -17.57 -1.15
CA LEU A 167 18.16 -17.53 -1.58
C LEU A 167 18.33 -17.02 -3.03
N ASP A 168 17.27 -17.11 -3.84
CA ASP A 168 17.22 -16.57 -5.21
C ASP A 168 16.77 -15.11 -5.26
N MET A 169 16.65 -14.44 -4.10
CA MET A 169 16.21 -13.07 -3.97
C MET A 169 14.76 -12.82 -4.46
N ILE A 170 13.88 -13.81 -4.29
CA ILE A 170 12.44 -13.65 -4.47
C ILE A 170 11.83 -13.25 -3.13
N PRO A 171 11.14 -12.08 -3.03
CA PRO A 171 10.55 -11.65 -1.77
C PRO A 171 9.40 -12.58 -1.37
N GLN A 172 9.28 -12.83 -0.07
CA GLN A 172 8.28 -13.72 0.51
C GLN A 172 7.43 -13.02 1.56
N VAL A 173 8.04 -12.16 2.39
CA VAL A 173 7.34 -11.41 3.41
C VAL A 173 7.93 -10.01 3.48
N VAL A 174 7.05 -9.00 3.57
CA VAL A 174 7.42 -7.61 3.83
C VAL A 174 6.75 -7.19 5.13
N GLU A 175 7.54 -6.73 6.10
CA GLU A 175 7.06 -6.21 7.38
C GLU A 175 7.49 -4.75 7.51
N VAL A 176 6.55 -3.84 7.74
CA VAL A 176 6.82 -2.40 7.94
C VAL A 176 6.57 -2.08 9.41
N TYR A 177 7.54 -1.41 10.01
CA TYR A 177 7.61 -1.14 11.44
C TYR A 177 7.39 0.34 11.75
N ASP A 178 6.69 0.56 12.86
CA ASP A 178 6.58 1.88 13.47
C ASP A 178 7.80 2.27 14.29
N LYS A 179 7.77 3.48 14.87
CA LYS A 179 8.83 4.01 15.75
C LYS A 179 9.06 3.21 17.02
N ASP A 180 8.05 2.46 17.46
CA ASP A 180 8.09 1.64 18.68
C ASP A 180 8.56 0.21 18.35
N GLY A 181 8.79 -0.11 17.09
CA GLY A 181 9.24 -1.42 16.63
C GLY A 181 8.12 -2.43 16.44
N ASN A 182 6.85 -2.00 16.43
CA ASN A 182 5.72 -2.88 16.13
C ASN A 182 5.52 -3.01 14.63
N VAL A 183 5.08 -4.19 14.18
CA VAL A 183 4.68 -4.41 12.78
C VAL A 183 3.30 -3.81 12.56
N ASN A 184 3.22 -2.79 11.72
CA ASN A 184 1.96 -2.14 11.36
C ASN A 184 1.43 -2.58 10.00
N ILE A 185 2.32 -2.94 9.06
CA ILE A 185 1.94 -3.50 7.77
C ILE A 185 2.72 -4.80 7.59
N CYS A 186 2.03 -5.87 7.20
CA CYS A 186 2.67 -7.12 6.82
C CYS A 186 2.06 -7.64 5.53
N PHE A 187 2.88 -7.84 4.51
CA PHE A 187 2.48 -8.47 3.26
C PHE A 187 3.15 -9.84 3.11
N LYS A 188 2.34 -10.90 3.14
CA LYS A 188 2.78 -12.28 2.93
C LYS A 188 2.50 -12.67 1.49
N ILE A 189 3.55 -12.85 0.72
CA ILE A 189 3.46 -13.18 -0.70
C ILE A 189 3.17 -14.68 -0.83
N SER A 190 2.09 -15.02 -1.51
CA SER A 190 1.69 -16.41 -1.77
C SER A 190 2.24 -16.92 -3.09
N LYS A 191 2.31 -16.06 -4.11
CA LYS A 191 2.77 -16.42 -5.46
C LYS A 191 3.32 -15.19 -6.16
N ILE A 192 4.40 -15.38 -6.93
CA ILE A 192 4.85 -14.47 -7.98
C ILE A 192 4.99 -15.29 -9.26
N ASP A 193 4.48 -14.74 -10.36
CA ASP A 193 4.53 -15.31 -11.70
C ASP A 193 5.17 -14.28 -12.64
N PHE A 194 6.37 -14.56 -13.09
CA PHE A 194 7.11 -13.72 -14.02
C PHE A 194 6.90 -14.10 -15.49
N ASP A 195 6.23 -15.25 -15.76
CA ASP A 195 5.94 -15.71 -17.10
C ASP A 195 4.59 -15.19 -17.64
N VAL A 196 3.88 -14.38 -16.85
CA VAL A 196 2.60 -13.81 -17.25
C VAL A 196 2.78 -12.85 -18.43
N LYS A 197 1.83 -12.91 -19.38
CA LYS A 197 1.79 -11.99 -20.53
C LYS A 197 0.64 -11.02 -20.34
N LEU A 198 0.98 -9.75 -20.17
CA LEU A 198 0.03 -8.67 -19.98
C LEU A 198 0.17 -7.67 -21.11
N ASP A 199 -0.94 -7.41 -21.80
CA ASP A 199 -1.01 -6.36 -22.81
C ASP A 199 -1.39 -5.02 -22.17
N LYS A 200 -1.12 -3.90 -22.84
CA LYS A 200 -1.51 -2.56 -22.36
C LYS A 200 -3.02 -2.42 -22.17
N ASP A 201 -3.80 -3.11 -23.00
CA ASP A 201 -5.26 -3.09 -22.92
C ASP A 201 -5.79 -3.66 -21.59
N TYR A 202 -5.03 -4.57 -20.95
CA TYR A 202 -5.37 -5.09 -19.62
C TYR A 202 -5.43 -3.98 -18.54
N PHE A 203 -4.66 -2.90 -18.74
CA PHE A 203 -4.59 -1.75 -17.83
C PHE A 203 -5.47 -0.57 -18.25
N MET A 204 -6.31 -0.75 -19.27
CA MET A 204 -7.29 0.28 -19.66
C MET A 204 -8.48 0.27 -18.71
N ILE A 205 -9.03 1.47 -18.43
CA ILE A 205 -10.12 1.65 -17.48
C ILE A 205 -11.37 0.86 -17.92
N GLU A 206 -11.64 0.81 -19.22
CA GLU A 206 -12.79 0.14 -19.80
C GLU A 206 -12.77 -1.38 -19.53
N ASN A 207 -11.58 -1.98 -19.43
CA ASN A 207 -11.41 -3.40 -19.16
C ASN A 207 -11.42 -3.71 -17.64
N ASN A 208 -11.52 -2.70 -16.80
CA ASN A 208 -11.53 -2.79 -15.34
C ASN A 208 -12.83 -2.25 -14.70
N SER A 209 -13.78 -1.83 -15.55
CA SER A 209 -15.04 -1.24 -15.13
C SER A 209 -16.20 -2.23 -15.00
N SER A 210 -15.99 -3.52 -15.34
CA SER A 210 -17.06 -4.52 -15.31
C SER A 210 -17.39 -4.90 -13.88
N VAL A 211 -18.66 -4.71 -13.51
CA VAL A 211 -19.22 -5.19 -12.25
C VAL A 211 -19.20 -6.72 -12.25
N SER A 212 -18.59 -7.33 -11.25
CA SER A 212 -18.94 -8.71 -10.91
C SER A 212 -20.40 -8.72 -10.47
N GLU A 213 -21.26 -9.38 -11.21
CA GLU A 213 -22.73 -9.42 -11.04
C GLU A 213 -23.23 -9.88 -9.65
N THR A 214 -22.34 -10.09 -8.68
CA THR A 214 -22.66 -10.79 -7.43
C THR A 214 -22.49 -9.97 -6.15
N ASN A 215 -22.05 -8.72 -6.18
CA ASN A 215 -21.85 -7.98 -4.94
C ASN A 215 -23.03 -7.06 -4.65
N ASN A 216 -24.05 -7.60 -3.94
CA ASN A 216 -24.93 -6.74 -3.16
C ASN A 216 -24.06 -6.03 -2.12
N VAL A 217 -23.74 -4.76 -2.35
CA VAL A 217 -23.08 -3.92 -1.34
C VAL A 217 -24.03 -3.84 -0.15
N SER A 218 -23.72 -4.57 0.91
CA SER A 218 -24.40 -4.40 2.19
C SER A 218 -23.74 -3.22 2.90
N TYR A 219 -24.52 -2.21 3.21
CA TYR A 219 -24.07 -1.10 4.05
C TYR A 219 -24.81 -1.14 5.39
N SER A 220 -24.15 -0.70 6.44
CA SER A 220 -24.80 -0.46 7.72
C SER A 220 -25.56 0.86 7.68
N GLU A 221 -26.83 0.84 8.13
CA GLU A 221 -27.61 2.08 8.33
C GLU A 221 -27.16 2.87 9.58
N GLU A 222 -26.30 2.26 10.39
CA GLU A 222 -25.77 2.89 11.60
C GLU A 222 -24.80 4.01 11.26
N VAL A 223 -24.87 5.07 12.06
CA VAL A 223 -23.96 6.24 11.93
C VAL A 223 -22.57 5.84 12.41
N THR A 224 -21.55 6.25 11.66
CA THR A 224 -20.15 6.04 12.03
C THR A 224 -19.57 7.29 12.66
N TYR A 225 -18.73 7.12 13.68
CA TYR A 225 -18.09 8.21 14.39
C TYR A 225 -16.58 8.06 14.38
N PRO A 226 -15.83 9.17 14.32
CA PRO A 226 -14.38 9.11 14.48
C PRO A 226 -14.05 8.77 15.93
N MET A 227 -13.24 7.70 16.13
CA MET A 227 -12.77 7.29 17.46
C MET A 227 -11.55 8.11 17.92
N TYR A 228 -10.80 8.68 16.97
CA TYR A 228 -9.76 9.65 17.22
C TYR A 228 -10.29 11.07 17.07
N LEU A 229 -10.09 11.90 18.09
CA LEU A 229 -10.37 13.34 18.04
C LEU A 229 -9.07 14.12 18.31
N PRO A 230 -8.69 15.06 17.44
CA PRO A 230 -7.58 15.97 17.68
C PRO A 230 -7.76 16.77 18.97
N VAL A 231 -6.67 17.04 19.67
CA VAL A 231 -6.72 17.89 20.87
C VAL A 231 -7.33 19.24 20.53
N GLY A 232 -8.34 19.64 21.30
CA GLY A 232 -9.08 20.89 21.09
C GLY A 232 -10.36 20.73 20.27
N ALA A 233 -10.59 19.57 19.61
CA ALA A 233 -11.85 19.28 18.94
C ALA A 233 -12.89 18.67 19.90
N LYS A 234 -14.15 19.01 19.74
CA LYS A 234 -15.27 18.49 20.53
C LYS A 234 -16.50 18.32 19.63
N PHE A 235 -17.22 17.21 19.82
CA PHE A 235 -18.50 16.99 19.17
C PHE A 235 -19.49 18.13 19.50
N LYS A 236 -20.20 18.61 18.48
CA LYS A 236 -21.18 19.71 18.58
C LYS A 236 -22.58 19.27 18.24
N SER A 237 -22.76 18.70 17.05
CA SER A 237 -24.09 18.29 16.57
C SER A 237 -23.99 17.15 15.57
N GLU A 238 -25.09 16.42 15.50
CA GLU A 238 -25.41 15.45 14.46
C GLU A 238 -26.71 15.90 13.80
N GLU A 239 -26.70 15.99 12.48
CA GLU A 239 -27.85 16.36 11.69
C GLU A 239 -28.05 15.32 10.58
N THR A 240 -29.28 14.91 10.36
CA THR A 240 -29.65 14.04 9.24
C THR A 240 -30.50 14.85 8.26
N VAL A 241 -30.06 14.89 7.02
CA VAL A 241 -30.77 15.54 5.91
C VAL A 241 -31.00 14.55 4.78
N ASN A 242 -32.10 14.72 4.05
CA ASN A 242 -32.37 13.93 2.85
C ASN A 242 -32.20 14.87 1.64
N ILE A 243 -31.32 14.52 0.73
CA ILE A 243 -31.06 15.24 -0.50
C ILE A 243 -31.18 14.24 -1.66
N ASP A 244 -32.04 14.51 -2.62
CA ASP A 244 -32.27 13.65 -3.80
C ASP A 244 -32.45 12.15 -3.43
N ASP A 245 -33.31 11.89 -2.45
CA ASP A 245 -33.60 10.55 -1.88
C ASP A 245 -32.42 9.86 -1.18
N THR A 246 -31.28 10.53 -1.04
CA THR A 246 -30.12 10.02 -0.29
C THR A 246 -30.10 10.59 1.12
N LYS A 247 -30.04 9.69 2.12
CA LYS A 247 -29.85 10.07 3.53
C LYS A 247 -28.38 10.46 3.73
N ARG A 248 -28.17 11.70 4.19
CA ARG A 248 -26.87 12.24 4.54
C ARG A 248 -26.82 12.54 6.04
N VAL A 249 -25.81 12.06 6.73
CA VAL A 249 -25.54 12.40 8.14
C VAL A 249 -24.36 13.36 8.18
N ILE A 250 -24.53 14.45 8.93
CA ILE A 250 -23.55 15.52 9.08
C ILE A 250 -23.17 15.59 10.56
N LEU A 251 -21.92 15.23 10.87
CA LEU A 251 -21.33 15.34 12.19
C LEU A 251 -20.45 16.58 12.25
N THR A 252 -20.79 17.52 13.13
CA THR A 252 -20.03 18.76 13.32
C THR A 252 -19.22 18.68 14.61
N PHE A 253 -17.95 19.01 14.49
CA PHE A 253 -17.00 19.14 15.61
C PHE A 253 -16.48 20.58 15.65
N GLY A 254 -16.30 21.11 16.85
CA GLY A 254 -15.83 22.49 17.05
C GLY A 254 -14.92 22.60 18.25
N GLY A 255 -14.36 23.77 18.46
CA GLY A 255 -13.38 24.07 19.50
C GLY A 255 -12.20 24.84 18.92
N GLU A 256 -10.99 24.61 19.42
CA GLU A 256 -9.77 25.17 18.84
C GLU A 256 -9.45 24.55 17.47
N LYS A 257 -9.91 23.32 17.24
CA LYS A 257 -9.90 22.62 15.96
C LYS A 257 -11.33 22.25 15.61
N SER A 258 -11.76 22.65 14.41
CA SER A 258 -13.09 22.39 13.91
C SER A 258 -13.05 21.55 12.63
N PHE A 259 -14.03 20.67 12.47
CA PHE A 259 -14.22 19.91 11.24
C PHE A 259 -15.65 19.40 11.11
N THR A 260 -16.00 19.04 9.89
CA THR A 260 -17.27 18.38 9.57
C THR A 260 -16.98 17.05 8.90
N LEU A 261 -17.61 15.99 9.41
CA LEU A 261 -17.61 14.67 8.78
C LEU A 261 -19.03 14.44 8.22
N ILE A 262 -19.10 14.15 6.95
CA ILE A 262 -20.35 13.83 6.24
C ILE A 262 -20.24 12.37 5.82
N GLU A 263 -21.27 11.59 6.09
CA GLU A 263 -21.45 10.24 5.54
C GLU A 263 -22.77 10.15 4.76
N GLU A 264 -22.75 9.44 3.66
CA GLU A 264 -23.93 9.11 2.89
C GLU A 264 -23.81 7.72 2.26
N VAL A 265 -24.95 7.07 2.04
CA VAL A 265 -24.96 5.81 1.28
C VAL A 265 -24.51 6.10 -0.14
N SER A 266 -23.55 5.33 -0.63
CA SER A 266 -23.00 5.54 -1.96
C SER A 266 -24.09 5.36 -3.03
N ASN A 267 -24.26 6.37 -3.86
CA ASN A 267 -25.06 6.24 -5.06
C ASN A 267 -24.35 5.31 -6.06
N ILE A 268 -25.06 4.35 -6.62
CA ILE A 268 -24.55 3.44 -7.65
C ILE A 268 -25.10 3.89 -9.00
N PRO A 269 -24.28 4.52 -9.86
CA PRO A 269 -24.71 4.90 -11.19
C PRO A 269 -25.08 3.69 -12.05
N SER A 270 -26.00 3.87 -13.01
CA SER A 270 -26.37 2.80 -13.95
C SER A 270 -25.22 2.42 -14.90
N ASP A 271 -24.40 3.40 -15.23
CA ASP A 271 -23.22 3.26 -16.07
C ASP A 271 -21.96 3.53 -15.25
N PHE A 272 -20.83 2.97 -15.66
CA PHE A 272 -19.57 3.21 -15.00
C PHE A 272 -19.13 4.68 -15.15
N GLU A 273 -18.87 5.33 -14.03
CA GLU A 273 -18.47 6.75 -13.98
C GLU A 273 -17.01 6.94 -13.60
N VAL A 274 -16.33 7.86 -14.28
CA VAL A 274 -14.98 8.31 -13.95
C VAL A 274 -15.01 9.78 -13.55
N THR A 275 -14.70 10.06 -12.29
CA THR A 275 -14.63 11.41 -11.73
C THR A 275 -13.18 11.87 -11.65
N ASN A 276 -12.83 13.00 -12.31
CA ASN A 276 -11.53 13.63 -12.12
C ASN A 276 -11.49 14.34 -10.76
N VAL A 277 -10.48 14.07 -9.97
CA VAL A 277 -10.28 14.72 -8.66
C VAL A 277 -8.98 15.54 -8.65
N SER A 278 -8.98 16.62 -7.88
CA SER A 278 -7.84 17.55 -7.80
C SER A 278 -6.90 17.27 -6.63
N GLY A 279 -7.28 16.37 -5.73
CA GLY A 279 -6.46 16.00 -4.57
C GLY A 279 -5.41 14.94 -4.89
N GLU A 280 -4.61 14.61 -3.90
CA GLU A 280 -3.63 13.54 -3.96
C GLU A 280 -4.28 12.19 -3.64
N PHE A 281 -3.86 11.16 -4.36
CA PHE A 281 -4.16 9.79 -3.99
C PHE A 281 -3.46 9.43 -2.68
N VAL A 282 -4.22 8.90 -1.72
CA VAL A 282 -3.69 8.38 -0.47
C VAL A 282 -4.17 6.96 -0.21
N PHE A 283 -3.25 6.14 0.28
CA PHE A 283 -3.56 4.89 0.95
C PHE A 283 -2.94 4.97 2.35
N TYR A 284 -3.79 5.20 3.34
CA TYR A 284 -3.41 5.36 4.74
C TYR A 284 -4.19 4.35 5.59
N GLU A 285 -3.49 3.41 6.18
CA GLU A 285 -4.09 2.33 6.97
C GLU A 285 -5.21 1.60 6.19
N ASN A 286 -6.47 1.72 6.58
CA ASN A 286 -7.64 1.14 5.93
C ASN A 286 -8.38 2.10 4.98
N VAL A 287 -7.86 3.31 4.78
CA VAL A 287 -8.47 4.37 3.97
C VAL A 287 -7.76 4.52 2.62
N ILE A 288 -8.50 4.37 1.54
CA ILE A 288 -8.08 4.74 0.19
C ILE A 288 -8.94 5.93 -0.25
N GLY A 289 -8.30 7.06 -0.54
CA GLY A 289 -9.07 8.29 -0.74
C GLY A 289 -8.36 9.40 -1.50
N ASN A 290 -9.06 10.53 -1.56
CA ASN A 290 -8.63 11.78 -2.19
C ASN A 290 -8.38 12.83 -1.11
N LEU A 291 -7.11 13.18 -0.91
CA LEU A 291 -6.67 14.17 0.08
C LEU A 291 -6.37 15.50 -0.60
N THR A 292 -6.90 16.56 -0.02
CA THR A 292 -6.57 17.96 -0.36
C THR A 292 -6.07 18.68 0.89
N ASP A 293 -5.63 19.93 0.76
CA ASP A 293 -5.20 20.75 1.91
C ASP A 293 -6.26 20.91 3.00
N THR A 294 -7.55 20.78 2.64
CA THR A 294 -8.67 21.08 3.54
C THR A 294 -9.72 19.98 3.62
N SER A 295 -9.52 18.88 2.92
CA SER A 295 -10.52 17.81 2.89
C SER A 295 -9.91 16.45 2.58
N LEU A 296 -10.62 15.42 3.03
CA LEU A 296 -10.39 14.03 2.65
C LEU A 296 -11.73 13.41 2.27
N SER A 297 -11.79 12.76 1.10
CA SER A 297 -12.94 11.96 0.69
C SER A 297 -12.54 10.53 0.41
N TRP A 298 -13.34 9.58 0.88
CA TRP A 298 -13.10 8.15 0.68
C TRP A 298 -14.41 7.38 0.62
N ASN A 299 -14.33 6.15 0.14
CA ASN A 299 -15.42 5.19 0.22
C ASN A 299 -15.03 4.03 1.12
N MET A 300 -15.93 3.61 1.99
CA MET A 300 -15.75 2.45 2.85
C MET A 300 -17.12 1.84 3.16
N ASP A 301 -17.24 0.51 3.05
CA ASP A 301 -18.43 -0.25 3.41
C ASP A 301 -19.74 0.26 2.76
N GLY A 302 -19.64 0.67 1.48
CA GLY A 302 -20.78 1.14 0.70
C GLY A 302 -21.28 2.54 1.07
N LYS A 303 -20.49 3.29 1.81
CA LYS A 303 -20.73 4.71 2.13
C LYS A 303 -19.65 5.60 1.55
N ASP A 304 -20.05 6.78 1.12
CA ASP A 304 -19.14 7.86 0.75
C ASP A 304 -18.97 8.78 1.96
N TYR A 305 -17.72 9.15 2.24
CA TYR A 305 -17.33 10.01 3.35
C TYR A 305 -16.63 11.26 2.85
N TYR A 306 -16.93 12.39 3.51
CA TYR A 306 -16.32 13.68 3.24
C TYR A 306 -15.93 14.34 4.56
N LEU A 307 -14.65 14.46 4.81
CA LEU A 307 -14.10 15.16 5.98
C LEU A 307 -13.54 16.50 5.53
N ILE A 308 -14.02 17.59 6.14
CA ILE A 308 -13.70 18.95 5.71
C ILE A 308 -13.25 19.77 6.92
N SER A 309 -12.11 20.46 6.80
CA SER A 309 -11.57 21.32 7.83
C SER A 309 -10.58 22.34 7.25
N ASN A 310 -10.54 23.53 7.88
CA ASN A 310 -9.47 24.50 7.66
C ASN A 310 -8.45 24.55 8.83
N ASP A 311 -8.67 23.76 9.88
CA ASP A 311 -7.91 23.82 11.13
C ASP A 311 -7.04 22.57 11.32
N LEU A 312 -7.29 21.50 10.56
CA LEU A 312 -6.62 20.22 10.68
C LEU A 312 -5.42 20.11 9.73
N THR A 313 -4.40 19.39 10.17
CA THR A 313 -3.32 18.95 9.30
C THR A 313 -3.74 17.71 8.49
N ASN A 314 -3.04 17.42 7.39
CA ASN A 314 -3.28 16.22 6.58
C ASN A 314 -3.19 14.94 7.43
N GLU A 315 -2.22 14.85 8.34
CA GLU A 315 -2.08 13.71 9.25
C GLU A 315 -3.31 13.56 10.17
N GLU A 316 -3.87 14.66 10.67
CA GLU A 316 -5.07 14.62 11.50
C GLU A 316 -6.31 14.24 10.70
N LEU A 317 -6.45 14.73 9.46
CA LEU A 317 -7.53 14.29 8.55
C LEU A 317 -7.49 12.78 8.34
N LEU A 318 -6.32 12.23 8.08
CA LEU A 318 -6.12 10.80 7.86
C LEU A 318 -6.39 9.96 9.11
N LYS A 319 -5.93 10.41 10.29
CA LYS A 319 -6.20 9.73 11.57
C LYS A 319 -7.69 9.75 11.94
N ILE A 320 -8.40 10.83 11.66
CA ILE A 320 -9.86 10.89 11.85
C ILE A 320 -10.54 9.87 10.96
N ALA A 321 -10.18 9.85 9.66
CA ALA A 321 -10.80 8.96 8.68
C ALA A 321 -10.53 7.48 9.01
N SER A 322 -9.29 7.10 9.30
CA SER A 322 -8.94 5.72 9.61
C SER A 322 -9.58 5.22 10.92
N SER A 323 -9.90 6.13 11.83
CA SER A 323 -10.56 5.82 13.10
C SER A 323 -12.10 5.78 13.03
N THR A 324 -12.68 6.07 11.85
CA THR A 324 -14.13 6.13 11.70
C THR A 324 -14.74 4.74 11.74
N SER A 325 -15.64 4.49 12.70
CA SER A 325 -16.26 3.19 12.91
C SER A 325 -17.68 3.32 13.48
N VAL A 326 -18.44 2.22 13.42
CA VAL A 326 -19.76 2.11 14.08
C VAL A 326 -19.53 1.97 15.58
N VAL A 327 -20.13 2.85 16.36
CA VAL A 327 -20.10 2.75 17.83
C VAL A 327 -21.12 1.72 18.27
N SER A 328 -20.69 0.52 18.61
CA SER A 328 -21.54 -0.46 19.27
C SER A 328 -21.82 0.03 20.68
N LEU A 329 -23.00 0.59 20.91
CA LEU A 329 -23.50 0.80 22.28
C LEU A 329 -23.74 -0.58 22.89
N SER A 330 -22.73 -1.18 23.52
CA SER A 330 -22.93 -2.37 24.36
C SER A 330 -23.94 -2.00 25.45
N LYS A 331 -25.13 -2.58 25.36
CA LYS A 331 -26.16 -2.50 26.41
C LYS A 331 -25.76 -3.31 27.63
#